data_fbd071349cd2a18abc65e4260775bdcc
#
_entry.id   fbd071349cd2a18abc65e4260775bdcc
#
_cell.length_a   1.000
_cell.length_b   1.000
_cell.length_c   1.000
_cell.angle_alpha   90.00
_cell.angle_beta   90.00
_cell.angle_gamma   90.00
#
_symmetry.space_group_name_H-M   'P 1'
#
loop_
_entity.id
_entity.type
_entity.pdbx_description
1 polymer ?
#
loop_
_entity_poly.entity_id
_entity_poly.type
_entity_poly.pdbx_seq_one_letter_code
_entity_poly.pdbx_strand_id
1 'polypeptide(L)' 'EWVWELKYCKTDASQKDIDEAKKKGLEQLNQYITSHRLKNRPNLKSALLIFIGKNKYEIIENN' A
#
# COMPACT_ATOMS: atom_id res chain seq x y z
N GLU A 1 9.25 13.18 2.63
CA GLU A 1 9.05 12.52 1.34
C GLU A 1 8.25 11.23 1.52
N TRP A 2 7.23 11.03 0.69
CA TRP A 2 6.34 9.88 0.77
C TRP A 2 6.43 9.03 -0.48
N VAL A 3 6.37 7.72 -0.27
CA VAL A 3 6.20 6.73 -1.35
C VAL A 3 4.85 6.06 -1.14
N TRP A 4 4.03 6.05 -2.17
CA TRP A 4 2.68 5.50 -2.09
C TRP A 4 2.53 4.31 -3.01
N GLU A 5 1.89 3.26 -2.52
CA GLU A 5 1.42 2.15 -3.33
C GLU A 5 -0.10 2.20 -3.36
N LEU A 6 -0.70 2.07 -4.53
CA LEU A 6 -2.15 2.15 -4.70
C LEU A 6 -2.70 0.79 -5.07
N LYS A 7 -3.79 0.38 -4.41
CA LYS A 7 -4.52 -0.84 -4.72
C LYS A 7 -6.00 -0.54 -4.83
N TYR A 8 -6.68 -1.31 -5.66
CA TYR A 8 -8.12 -1.14 -5.91
C TYR A 8 -8.83 -2.46 -5.68
N CYS A 9 -9.90 -2.43 -4.89
CA CYS A 9 -10.78 -3.56 -4.65
C CYS A 9 -12.19 -3.22 -5.13
N LYS A 10 -12.93 -4.23 -5.54
CA LYS A 10 -14.33 -4.04 -5.94
C LYS A 10 -15.17 -3.69 -4.72
N THR A 11 -16.31 -3.04 -4.96
CA THR A 11 -17.22 -2.68 -3.89
C THR A 11 -17.65 -3.89 -3.06
N ASP A 12 -17.81 -5.04 -3.70
CA ASP A 12 -18.26 -6.27 -3.06
C ASP A 12 -17.11 -7.22 -2.70
N ALA A 13 -15.88 -6.71 -2.67
CA ALA A 13 -14.73 -7.54 -2.29
C ALA A 13 -14.92 -8.09 -0.88
N SER A 14 -14.58 -9.36 -0.70
CA SER A 14 -14.63 -9.97 0.61
C SER A 14 -13.49 -9.45 1.50
N GLN A 15 -13.61 -9.66 2.81
CA GLN A 15 -12.53 -9.29 3.71
C GLN A 15 -11.24 -10.02 3.36
N LYS A 16 -11.34 -11.28 2.91
CA LYS A 16 -10.19 -12.03 2.45
C LYS A 16 -9.51 -11.36 1.28
N ASP A 17 -10.30 -10.89 0.29
CA ASP A 17 -9.75 -10.21 -0.87
C ASP A 17 -9.04 -8.92 -0.48
N ILE A 18 -9.64 -8.18 0.44
CA ILE A 18 -9.05 -6.92 0.93
C ILE A 18 -7.75 -7.20 1.66
N ASP A 19 -7.72 -8.24 2.50
CA ASP A 19 -6.51 -8.61 3.23
C ASP A 19 -5.39 -9.05 2.28
N GLU A 20 -5.72 -9.77 1.22
CA GLU A 20 -4.73 -10.15 0.22
C GLU A 20 -4.19 -8.94 -0.53
N ALA A 21 -5.05 -7.98 -0.85
CA ALA A 21 -4.61 -6.75 -1.48
C ALA A 21 -3.68 -5.96 -0.58
N LYS A 22 -3.97 -5.91 0.72
CA LYS A 22 -3.08 -5.27 1.71
C LYS A 22 -1.72 -5.94 1.72
N LYS A 23 -1.70 -7.26 1.81
CA LYS A 23 -0.46 -8.02 1.87
C LYS A 23 0.39 -7.78 0.62
N LYS A 24 -0.22 -7.93 -0.56
CA LYS A 24 0.51 -7.72 -1.82
C LYS A 24 0.99 -6.29 -1.96
N GLY A 25 0.15 -5.33 -1.57
CA GLY A 25 0.51 -3.93 -1.66
C GLY A 25 1.71 -3.59 -0.79
N LEU A 26 1.73 -4.09 0.44
CA LEU A 26 2.85 -3.85 1.36
C LEU A 26 4.12 -4.55 0.85
N GLU A 27 4.00 -5.76 0.32
CA GLU A 27 5.15 -6.45 -0.26
C GLU A 27 5.73 -5.67 -1.44
N GLN A 28 4.88 -5.19 -2.34
CA GLN A 28 5.33 -4.41 -3.50
C GLN A 28 5.98 -3.09 -3.06
N LEU A 29 5.41 -2.45 -2.06
CA LEU A 29 5.95 -1.20 -1.53
C LEU A 29 7.35 -1.42 -0.96
N ASN A 30 7.53 -2.48 -0.17
CA ASN A 30 8.83 -2.81 0.41
C ASN A 30 9.85 -3.17 -0.66
N GLN A 31 9.44 -3.92 -1.68
CA GLN A 31 10.33 -4.26 -2.78
C GLN A 31 10.77 -3.01 -3.54
N TYR A 32 9.84 -2.09 -3.78
CA TYR A 32 10.15 -0.84 -4.46
C TYR A 32 11.19 -0.03 -3.68
N ILE A 33 10.96 0.14 -2.39
CA ILE A 33 11.87 0.90 -1.53
C ILE A 33 13.25 0.26 -1.52
N THR A 34 13.31 -1.06 -1.39
CA THR A 34 14.58 -1.78 -1.35
C THR A 34 15.33 -1.69 -2.67
N SER A 35 14.64 -1.94 -3.79
CA SER A 35 15.31 -1.99 -5.10
C SER A 35 15.75 -0.62 -5.58
N HIS A 36 15.14 0.46 -5.10
CA HIS A 36 15.52 1.82 -5.47
C HIS A 36 16.40 2.49 -4.42
N ARG A 37 16.86 1.73 -3.42
CA ARG A 37 17.75 2.20 -2.36
C ARG A 37 17.18 3.37 -1.57
N LEU A 38 15.86 3.47 -1.50
CA LEU A 38 15.21 4.56 -0.80
C LEU A 38 15.31 4.41 0.72
N LYS A 39 15.63 3.22 1.19
CA LYS A 39 15.72 2.92 2.62
C LYS A 39 16.77 3.74 3.36
N ASN A 40 17.73 4.32 2.63
CA ASN A 40 18.79 5.12 3.23
C ASN A 40 18.40 6.59 3.42
N ARG A 41 17.21 6.97 3.02
CA ARG A 41 16.75 8.35 3.18
C ARG A 41 16.16 8.53 4.57
N PRO A 42 16.68 9.46 5.39
CA PRO A 42 16.24 9.55 6.79
C PRO A 42 14.81 9.99 6.99
N ASN A 43 14.24 10.72 6.04
CA ASN A 43 12.89 11.24 6.15
C ASN A 43 11.90 10.53 5.22
N LEU A 44 12.27 9.35 4.73
CA LEU A 44 11.40 8.62 3.84
C LEU A 44 10.26 7.97 4.62
N LYS A 45 9.05 8.20 4.17
CA LYS A 45 7.86 7.55 4.70
C LYS A 45 7.16 6.83 3.56
N SER A 46 6.44 5.78 3.89
CA SER A 46 5.72 5.02 2.88
C SER A 46 4.34 4.64 3.39
N ALA A 47 3.42 4.47 2.47
CA ALA A 47 2.05 4.12 2.82
C ALA A 47 1.38 3.39 1.68
N LEU A 48 0.45 2.52 2.04
CA LEU A 48 -0.41 1.82 1.10
C LEU A 48 -1.79 2.47 1.17
N LEU A 49 -2.33 2.82 0.00
CA LEU A 49 -3.69 3.35 -0.11
C LEU A 49 -4.53 2.34 -0.88
N ILE A 50 -5.60 1.86 -0.25
CA ILE A 50 -6.50 0.88 -0.85
C ILE A 50 -7.86 1.53 -1.06
N PHE A 51 -8.31 1.55 -2.31
CA PHE A 51 -9.67 1.99 -2.65
C PHE A 51 -10.58 0.76 -2.71
N ILE A 52 -11.74 0.85 -2.05
CA ILE A 52 -12.73 -0.22 -2.01
C ILE A 52 -13.99 0.32 -2.64
N GLY A 53 -14.22 -0.01 -3.90
CA GLY A 53 -15.32 0.58 -4.65
C GLY A 53 -15.11 2.07 -4.88
N LYS A 54 -16.21 2.82 -4.86
CA LYS A 54 -16.16 4.25 -5.17
C LYS A 54 -16.10 5.15 -3.95
N ASN A 55 -16.52 4.62 -2.78
CA ASN A 55 -16.76 5.48 -1.62
C ASN A 55 -15.93 5.15 -0.40
N LYS A 56 -15.11 4.10 -0.45
CA LYS A 56 -14.31 3.69 0.71
C LYS A 56 -12.85 3.63 0.37
N TYR A 57 -12.02 3.90 1.36
CA TYR A 57 -10.57 3.71 1.22
C TYR A 57 -9.97 3.47 2.59
N GLU A 58 -8.77 2.88 2.59
CA GLU A 58 -7.97 2.70 3.80
C GLU A 58 -6.55 3.15 3.51
N ILE A 59 -5.91 3.75 4.50
CA ILE A 59 -4.51 4.16 4.42
C ILE A 59 -3.75 3.39 5.49
N ILE A 60 -2.69 2.71 5.07
CA ILE A 60 -1.85 1.93 5.98
C ILE A 60 -0.43 2.46 5.88
N GLU A 61 0.06 3.08 6.95
CA GLU A 61 1.44 3.54 6.99
C GLU A 61 2.37 2.34 7.15
N ASN A 62 3.43 2.36 6.36
CA ASN A 62 4.45 1.31 6.36
C ASN A 62 5.78 1.92 6.75
N ASN A 63 6.07 1.88 8.04
CA ASN A 63 7.31 2.45 8.57
C ASN A 63 8.32 1.38 8.92
#